data_8ccce9021a4a427db6fd2ce14bbfee44
#
_entry.id   8ccce9021a4a427db6fd2ce14bbfee44
#
_cell.length_a   1.000
_cell.length_b   1.000
_cell.length_c   1.000
_cell.angle_alpha   90.00
_cell.angle_beta   90.00
_cell.angle_gamma   90.00
#
_symmetry.space_group_name_H-M   'P 1'
#
loop_
_entity.id
_entity.type
_entity.pdbx_description
1 polymer ?
#
loop_
_entity_poly.entity_id
_entity_poly.type
_entity_poly.pdbx_seq_one_letter_code
_entity_poly.pdbx_strand_id
1 'polypeptide(L)'
;MDKEKLQQGLNEYEAKVAKAVAKFPERKNFEAQRLYTPLDIEDFDYGEKLGFPGQYPFTRGVQPTMYRGRLWTMRAYAGFATAEETNARYKYLLEAGQTGLSVAMDLPTQIGLDSDHELSHGEVGKVGVAIDSLADMEALFDGIPLDKVSTSMTINGPAAVLLAMYVAVAEKQGVKPDALKGTIQNDILKEYIARGTYIFPPRPSMRLITDTFEYCSKNIPKWNTISVGAYHIREAGASEVQEIAFAFANAMAYIDAAIKAGQKVDDFAPGISWIFTAGLDFFGEVAKFRAARRLWARIMKERYGASVPKAQMLRVHVHTAGSVLTAQQHLNNRSEERRVGKECWRVCMC
;
A
#
# COMPACT_ATOMS: atom_id res chain seq x y z
N MET A 1 -8.85 31.85 24.92
CA MET A 1 -8.62 32.74 23.74
C MET A 1 -9.84 33.64 23.63
N ASP A 2 -9.63 34.93 23.45
CA ASP A 2 -10.71 35.91 23.31
C ASP A 2 -11.25 35.85 21.87
N LYS A 3 -12.41 35.22 21.69
CA LYS A 3 -13.03 34.99 20.38
C LYS A 3 -13.50 36.30 19.73
N GLU A 4 -14.03 37.22 20.52
CA GLU A 4 -14.53 38.51 20.00
C GLU A 4 -13.39 39.34 19.44
N LYS A 5 -12.27 39.39 20.14
CA LYS A 5 -11.07 40.09 19.68
C LYS A 5 -10.47 39.43 18.42
N LEU A 6 -10.51 38.08 18.32
CA LEU A 6 -10.04 37.37 17.13
C LEU A 6 -10.97 37.66 15.96
N GLN A 7 -12.29 37.62 16.15
CA GLN A 7 -13.26 37.95 15.11
C GLN A 7 -13.14 39.39 14.61
N GLN A 8 -12.91 40.34 15.52
CA GLN A 8 -12.65 41.72 15.14
C GLN A 8 -11.40 41.84 14.28
N GLY A 9 -10.28 41.17 14.67
CA GLY A 9 -9.05 41.14 13.90
C GLY A 9 -9.22 40.51 12.51
N LEU A 10 -10.03 39.47 12.42
CA LEU A 10 -10.34 38.83 11.14
C LEU A 10 -11.15 39.77 10.23
N ASN A 11 -12.13 40.46 10.75
CA ASN A 11 -12.92 41.46 10.00
C ASN A 11 -12.03 42.61 9.46
N GLU A 12 -11.09 43.09 10.26
CA GLU A 12 -10.12 44.10 9.83
C GLU A 12 -9.18 43.60 8.74
N TYR A 13 -8.74 42.33 8.86
CA TYR A 13 -7.93 41.66 7.83
C TYR A 13 -8.70 41.54 6.52
N GLU A 14 -9.92 41.02 6.54
CA GLU A 14 -10.74 40.84 5.33
C GLU A 14 -11.05 42.19 4.64
N ALA A 15 -11.24 43.28 5.41
CA ALA A 15 -11.40 44.62 4.84
C ALA A 15 -10.13 45.10 4.09
N LYS A 16 -8.94 44.74 4.58
CA LYS A 16 -7.66 45.02 3.88
C LYS A 16 -7.52 44.18 2.64
N VAL A 17 -7.89 42.90 2.74
CA VAL A 17 -7.87 41.97 1.61
C VAL A 17 -8.78 42.42 0.48
N ALA A 18 -10.02 42.87 0.80
CA ALA A 18 -10.95 43.34 -0.21
C ALA A 18 -10.36 44.51 -1.03
N LYS A 19 -9.64 45.44 -0.36
CA LYS A 19 -8.93 46.53 -1.03
C LYS A 19 -7.78 46.04 -1.90
N ALA A 20 -7.05 45.02 -1.45
CA ALA A 20 -5.93 44.45 -2.22
C ALA A 20 -6.42 43.67 -3.46
N VAL A 21 -7.47 42.86 -3.33
CA VAL A 21 -8.09 42.08 -4.42
C VAL A 21 -8.72 43.00 -5.47
N ALA A 22 -9.27 44.14 -5.07
CA ALA A 22 -9.77 45.13 -6.03
C ALA A 22 -8.66 45.67 -6.95
N LYS A 23 -7.42 45.75 -6.45
CA LYS A 23 -6.26 46.22 -7.19
C LYS A 23 -5.52 45.10 -7.91
N PHE A 24 -5.43 43.93 -7.27
CA PHE A 24 -4.75 42.74 -7.79
C PHE A 24 -5.65 41.52 -7.63
N PRO A 25 -6.47 41.16 -8.66
CA PRO A 25 -7.39 40.04 -8.59
C PRO A 25 -6.68 38.73 -8.27
N GLU A 26 -7.24 37.97 -7.34
CA GLU A 26 -6.73 36.64 -7.01
C GLU A 26 -6.93 35.65 -8.15
N ARG A 27 -6.01 34.69 -8.27
CA ARG A 27 -6.21 33.54 -9.15
C ARG A 27 -7.30 32.65 -8.56
N LYS A 28 -8.28 32.27 -9.37
CA LYS A 28 -9.47 31.50 -8.92
C LYS A 28 -9.25 29.99 -8.68
N ASN A 29 -8.02 29.50 -8.80
CA ASN A 29 -7.72 28.06 -8.82
C ASN A 29 -7.13 27.52 -7.51
N PHE A 30 -7.35 28.17 -6.39
CA PHE A 30 -6.93 27.65 -5.09
C PHE A 30 -8.12 27.06 -4.35
N GLU A 31 -8.07 25.76 -4.04
CA GLU A 31 -9.08 25.06 -3.23
C GLU A 31 -8.95 25.44 -1.74
N ALA A 32 -7.75 25.78 -1.28
CA ALA A 32 -7.50 26.20 0.08
C ALA A 32 -7.93 27.66 0.33
N GLN A 33 -8.42 27.94 1.53
CA GLN A 33 -8.70 29.30 1.98
C GLN A 33 -7.38 30.08 2.11
N ARG A 34 -7.47 31.41 1.97
CA ARG A 34 -6.33 32.33 2.12
C ARG A 34 -5.73 32.29 3.52
N LEU A 35 -6.57 32.11 4.53
CA LEU A 35 -6.19 32.09 5.93
C LEU A 35 -7.10 31.12 6.71
N TYR A 36 -6.50 30.36 7.59
CA TYR A 36 -7.21 29.55 8.60
C TYR A 36 -6.90 30.09 9.98
N THR A 37 -7.90 30.17 10.82
CA THR A 37 -7.80 30.70 12.17
C THR A 37 -8.35 29.68 13.18
N PRO A 38 -8.15 29.86 14.49
CA PRO A 38 -8.81 29.04 15.49
C PRO A 38 -10.35 29.03 15.40
N LEU A 39 -10.97 30.07 14.77
CA LEU A 39 -12.42 30.10 14.55
C LEU A 39 -12.91 29.01 13.58
N ASP A 40 -12.06 28.61 12.64
CA ASP A 40 -12.37 27.53 11.66
C ASP A 40 -12.45 26.14 12.32
N ILE A 41 -11.96 26.01 13.54
CA ILE A 41 -11.92 24.75 14.31
C ILE A 41 -12.61 24.90 15.69
N GLU A 42 -13.53 25.84 15.85
CA GLU A 42 -14.23 26.06 17.13
C GLU A 42 -14.92 24.82 17.68
N ASP A 43 -15.59 24.07 16.80
CA ASP A 43 -16.30 22.83 17.12
C ASP A 43 -15.41 21.60 17.09
N PHE A 44 -14.08 21.77 17.18
CA PHE A 44 -13.15 20.67 17.10
C PHE A 44 -13.07 19.92 18.44
N ASP A 45 -13.81 18.81 18.55
CA ASP A 45 -13.60 17.86 19.61
C ASP A 45 -12.36 17.00 19.33
N TYR A 46 -11.36 17.12 20.18
CA TYR A 46 -10.09 16.40 20.02
C TYR A 46 -10.28 14.88 20.10
N GLY A 47 -11.11 14.40 21.04
CA GLY A 47 -11.35 12.98 21.26
C GLY A 47 -12.08 12.33 20.08
N GLU A 48 -13.12 12.99 19.60
CA GLU A 48 -13.95 12.48 18.50
C GLU A 48 -13.28 12.64 17.13
N LYS A 49 -12.77 13.85 16.83
CA LYS A 49 -12.28 14.18 15.47
C LYS A 49 -10.84 13.74 15.22
N LEU A 50 -10.00 13.66 16.26
CA LEU A 50 -8.59 13.29 16.12
C LEU A 50 -8.23 12.00 16.86
N GLY A 51 -8.52 11.88 18.14
CA GLY A 51 -8.22 10.73 18.98
C GLY A 51 -6.73 10.52 19.25
N PHE A 52 -6.38 9.32 19.70
CA PHE A 52 -5.01 8.92 20.03
C PHE A 52 -4.46 7.89 19.06
N PRO A 53 -3.12 7.86 18.82
CA PRO A 53 -2.50 6.84 17.99
C PRO A 53 -2.80 5.43 18.49
N GLY A 54 -3.06 4.50 17.56
CA GLY A 54 -3.35 3.11 17.88
C GLY A 54 -4.76 2.83 18.40
N GLN A 55 -5.61 3.86 18.51
CA GLN A 55 -7.00 3.75 18.95
C GLN A 55 -7.97 4.04 17.80
N TYR A 56 -9.12 3.35 17.82
CA TYR A 56 -10.21 3.60 16.87
C TYR A 56 -10.61 5.10 16.91
N PRO A 57 -10.84 5.72 15.77
CA PRO A 57 -10.82 5.26 14.38
C PRO A 57 -9.46 5.37 13.68
N PHE A 58 -8.36 5.33 14.39
CA PHE A 58 -6.97 5.32 13.91
C PHE A 58 -6.55 6.54 13.07
N THR A 59 -7.21 7.67 13.22
CA THR A 59 -6.94 8.89 12.45
C THR A 59 -5.47 9.30 12.50
N ARG A 60 -4.82 9.19 13.67
CA ARG A 60 -3.41 9.54 13.89
C ARG A 60 -2.41 8.42 13.57
N GLY A 61 -2.88 7.25 13.20
CA GLY A 61 -2.04 6.09 12.89
C GLY A 61 -2.41 4.85 13.67
N VAL A 62 -2.00 3.71 13.15
CA VAL A 62 -2.32 2.38 13.73
C VAL A 62 -1.34 1.96 14.82
N GLN A 63 -0.19 2.65 14.94
CA GLN A 63 0.85 2.32 15.94
C GLN A 63 0.78 3.28 17.12
N PRO A 64 0.59 2.78 18.36
CA PRO A 64 0.47 3.63 19.54
C PRO A 64 1.76 4.44 19.83
N THR A 65 2.92 3.90 19.46
CA THR A 65 4.21 4.58 19.65
C THR A 65 4.59 5.50 18.49
N MET A 66 3.77 5.59 17.42
CA MET A 66 4.05 6.38 16.22
C MET A 66 5.48 6.12 15.68
N TYR A 67 5.84 4.84 15.57
CA TYR A 67 7.15 4.33 15.11
C TYR A 67 8.37 4.66 15.99
N ARG A 68 8.19 5.21 17.19
CA ARG A 68 9.31 5.45 18.13
C ARG A 68 9.81 4.18 18.79
N GLY A 69 8.95 3.19 18.97
CA GLY A 69 9.33 1.87 19.52
C GLY A 69 9.88 0.92 18.46
N ARG A 70 9.34 0.96 17.26
CA ARG A 70 9.77 0.15 16.11
C ARG A 70 9.55 0.92 14.82
N LEU A 71 10.60 1.00 14.00
CA LEU A 71 10.50 1.59 12.67
C LEU A 71 9.68 0.70 11.71
N TRP A 72 9.26 1.28 10.61
CA TRP A 72 8.66 0.54 9.50
C TRP A 72 9.65 -0.43 8.85
N THR A 73 9.15 -1.42 8.15
CA THR A 73 9.98 -2.36 7.39
C THR A 73 10.52 -1.66 6.14
N MET A 74 11.84 -1.66 5.96
CA MET A 74 12.49 -1.19 4.74
C MET A 74 12.71 -2.38 3.81
N ARG A 75 12.32 -2.22 2.54
CA ARG A 75 12.47 -3.23 1.49
C ARG A 75 12.88 -2.57 0.19
N ALA A 76 13.89 -3.11 -0.48
CA ALA A 76 14.13 -2.80 -1.88
C ALA A 76 13.21 -3.69 -2.74
N TYR A 77 12.58 -3.09 -3.74
CA TYR A 77 11.91 -3.81 -4.81
C TYR A 77 12.98 -4.30 -5.78
N ALA A 78 13.18 -5.60 -5.84
CA ALA A 78 14.25 -6.19 -6.61
C ALA A 78 13.81 -7.50 -7.27
N GLY A 79 14.33 -7.74 -8.46
CA GLY A 79 14.14 -8.89 -9.30
C GLY A 79 14.58 -8.54 -10.71
N PHE A 80 15.40 -9.38 -11.32
CA PHE A 80 15.89 -9.23 -12.68
C PHE A 80 16.47 -10.54 -13.19
N ALA A 81 16.52 -10.72 -14.49
CA ALA A 81 17.13 -11.86 -15.15
C ALA A 81 16.67 -13.21 -14.58
N THR A 82 17.56 -14.03 -14.09
CA THR A 82 17.28 -15.37 -13.58
C THR A 82 16.99 -15.39 -12.08
N ALA A 83 16.47 -16.52 -11.60
CA ALA A 83 16.23 -16.75 -10.18
C ALA A 83 17.55 -16.73 -9.37
N GLU A 84 18.64 -17.28 -9.90
CA GLU A 84 19.95 -17.32 -9.25
C GLU A 84 20.56 -15.93 -9.11
N GLU A 85 20.52 -15.10 -10.15
CA GLU A 85 21.04 -13.74 -10.12
C GLU A 85 20.25 -12.89 -9.13
N THR A 86 18.93 -13.04 -9.13
CA THR A 86 18.05 -12.35 -8.14
C THR A 86 18.30 -12.87 -6.72
N ASN A 87 18.52 -14.18 -6.51
CA ASN A 87 18.89 -14.75 -5.23
C ASN A 87 20.18 -14.13 -4.68
N ALA A 88 21.24 -14.04 -5.51
CA ALA A 88 22.48 -13.38 -5.12
C ALA A 88 22.25 -11.92 -4.68
N ARG A 89 21.38 -11.20 -5.39
CA ARG A 89 20.98 -9.83 -5.02
C ARG A 89 20.24 -9.78 -3.69
N TYR A 90 19.34 -10.72 -3.41
CA TYR A 90 18.62 -10.80 -2.15
C TYR A 90 19.55 -11.05 -0.96
N LYS A 91 20.51 -11.99 -1.10
CA LYS A 91 21.53 -12.25 -0.08
C LYS A 91 22.31 -10.98 0.23
N TYR A 92 22.78 -10.28 -0.80
CA TYR A 92 23.46 -8.99 -0.65
C TYR A 92 22.60 -7.94 0.10
N LEU A 93 21.31 -7.81 -0.25
CA LEU A 93 20.42 -6.85 0.39
C LEU A 93 20.18 -7.17 1.88
N LEU A 94 20.06 -8.44 2.22
CA LEU A 94 19.92 -8.90 3.61
C LEU A 94 21.19 -8.63 4.42
N GLU A 95 22.36 -8.90 3.85
CA GLU A 95 23.67 -8.58 4.44
C GLU A 95 23.85 -7.07 4.63
N ALA A 96 23.33 -6.26 3.72
CA ALA A 96 23.31 -4.79 3.82
C ALA A 96 22.28 -4.26 4.84
N GLY A 97 21.62 -5.12 5.60
CA GLY A 97 20.71 -4.76 6.70
C GLY A 97 19.24 -4.56 6.32
N GLN A 98 18.81 -5.01 5.16
CA GLN A 98 17.39 -5.04 4.84
C GLN A 98 16.63 -6.04 5.73
N THR A 99 15.39 -5.69 6.08
CA THR A 99 14.59 -6.48 7.03
C THR A 99 13.48 -7.29 6.36
N GLY A 100 13.41 -7.24 5.04
CA GLY A 100 12.46 -8.00 4.23
C GLY A 100 12.76 -7.90 2.75
N LEU A 101 12.19 -8.80 1.97
CA LEU A 101 12.34 -8.87 0.53
C LEU A 101 11.07 -8.36 -0.16
N SER A 102 11.23 -7.74 -1.32
CA SER A 102 10.12 -7.39 -2.21
C SER A 102 10.45 -7.87 -3.62
N VAL A 103 9.73 -8.89 -4.06
CA VAL A 103 10.00 -9.60 -5.32
C VAL A 103 9.36 -8.87 -6.48
N ALA A 104 10.18 -8.45 -7.45
CA ALA A 104 9.73 -8.01 -8.75
C ALA A 104 9.69 -9.21 -9.69
N MET A 105 8.52 -9.56 -10.21
CA MET A 105 8.34 -10.56 -11.25
C MET A 105 8.40 -9.90 -12.63
N ASP A 106 8.90 -10.60 -13.63
CA ASP A 106 8.89 -10.11 -15.00
C ASP A 106 7.48 -10.12 -15.62
N LEU A 107 7.34 -9.53 -16.79
CA LEU A 107 6.02 -9.41 -17.42
C LEU A 107 5.42 -10.75 -17.83
N PRO A 108 6.15 -11.70 -18.43
CA PRO A 108 5.64 -13.05 -18.71
C PRO A 108 5.06 -13.72 -17.47
N THR A 109 5.81 -13.78 -16.38
CA THR A 109 5.33 -14.34 -15.10
C THR A 109 4.06 -13.62 -14.62
N GLN A 110 3.96 -12.29 -14.75
CA GLN A 110 2.80 -11.54 -14.30
C GLN A 110 1.53 -11.83 -15.09
N ILE A 111 1.65 -12.17 -16.37
CA ILE A 111 0.51 -12.50 -17.25
C ILE A 111 0.34 -14.02 -17.46
N GLY A 112 1.10 -14.84 -16.73
CA GLY A 112 0.96 -16.31 -16.71
C GLY A 112 1.47 -16.99 -17.96
N LEU A 113 2.53 -16.46 -18.55
CA LEU A 113 3.25 -17.07 -19.68
C LEU A 113 4.59 -17.62 -19.19
N ASP A 114 4.99 -18.77 -19.73
CA ASP A 114 6.31 -19.33 -19.55
C ASP A 114 7.35 -18.55 -20.40
N SER A 115 8.61 -18.63 -20.01
CA SER A 115 9.70 -17.87 -20.66
C SER A 115 9.93 -18.24 -22.11
N ASP A 116 9.58 -19.46 -22.52
CA ASP A 116 9.71 -19.97 -23.89
C ASP A 116 8.48 -19.66 -24.77
N HIS A 117 7.45 -19.05 -24.21
CA HIS A 117 6.26 -18.65 -24.97
C HIS A 117 6.61 -17.55 -25.98
N GLU A 118 6.02 -17.59 -27.18
CA GLU A 118 6.31 -16.64 -28.27
C GLU A 118 6.15 -15.17 -27.86
N LEU A 119 5.12 -14.85 -27.06
CA LEU A 119 4.85 -13.49 -26.56
C LEU A 119 5.80 -13.04 -25.44
N SER A 120 6.60 -13.95 -24.88
CA SER A 120 7.57 -13.62 -23.82
C SER A 120 8.89 -13.11 -24.38
N HIS A 121 9.11 -13.24 -25.70
CA HIS A 121 10.35 -12.85 -26.34
C HIS A 121 10.69 -11.37 -26.11
N GLY A 122 11.86 -11.10 -25.55
CA GLY A 122 12.36 -9.77 -25.25
C GLY A 122 11.85 -9.15 -23.93
N GLU A 123 10.98 -9.86 -23.17
CA GLU A 123 10.48 -9.40 -21.88
C GLU A 123 10.94 -10.26 -20.69
N VAL A 124 11.46 -11.47 -20.95
CA VAL A 124 11.96 -12.41 -19.92
C VAL A 124 13.08 -11.77 -19.11
N GLY A 125 12.92 -11.73 -17.79
CA GLY A 125 13.93 -11.22 -16.86
C GLY A 125 14.17 -9.71 -16.90
N LYS A 126 13.44 -8.94 -17.71
CA LYS A 126 13.72 -7.51 -18.00
C LYS A 126 13.27 -6.57 -16.87
N VAL A 127 12.03 -6.67 -16.43
CA VAL A 127 11.45 -5.79 -15.37
C VAL A 127 11.28 -6.51 -14.04
N GLY A 128 11.73 -7.73 -13.95
CA GLY A 128 11.65 -8.59 -12.79
C GLY A 128 12.28 -9.95 -13.07
N VAL A 129 12.22 -10.84 -12.10
CA VAL A 129 12.71 -12.22 -12.23
C VAL A 129 11.68 -13.08 -12.94
N ALA A 130 12.14 -13.93 -13.85
CA ALA A 130 11.32 -14.96 -14.50
C ALA A 130 11.13 -16.15 -13.54
N ILE A 131 9.89 -16.58 -13.35
CA ILE A 131 9.52 -17.76 -12.55
C ILE A 131 8.52 -18.58 -13.34
N ASP A 132 8.97 -19.64 -13.95
CA ASP A 132 8.15 -20.54 -14.76
C ASP A 132 7.73 -21.78 -13.96
N SER A 133 8.54 -22.18 -12.99
CA SER A 133 8.37 -23.44 -12.27
C SER A 133 8.70 -23.34 -10.77
N LEU A 134 8.40 -24.42 -10.04
CA LEU A 134 8.82 -24.57 -8.64
C LEU A 134 10.36 -24.57 -8.51
N ALA A 135 11.09 -25.05 -9.50
CA ALA A 135 12.55 -25.07 -9.48
C ALA A 135 13.13 -23.65 -9.47
N ASP A 136 12.55 -22.73 -10.25
CA ASP A 136 12.95 -21.32 -10.24
C ASP A 136 12.64 -20.66 -8.89
N MET A 137 11.49 -20.99 -8.30
CA MET A 137 11.14 -20.49 -6.97
C MET A 137 12.10 -21.03 -5.89
N GLU A 138 12.53 -22.28 -6.00
CA GLU A 138 13.54 -22.88 -5.13
C GLU A 138 14.89 -22.17 -5.28
N ALA A 139 15.36 -21.96 -6.52
CA ALA A 139 16.58 -21.22 -6.80
C ALA A 139 16.51 -19.78 -6.27
N LEU A 140 15.36 -19.09 -6.44
CA LEU A 140 15.14 -17.72 -5.96
C LEU A 140 15.33 -17.60 -4.45
N PHE A 141 14.89 -18.57 -3.67
CA PHE A 141 14.93 -18.54 -2.21
C PHE A 141 15.98 -19.49 -1.60
N ASP A 142 16.88 -20.03 -2.41
CA ASP A 142 17.96 -20.88 -1.92
C ASP A 142 18.82 -20.18 -0.86
N GLY A 143 18.97 -20.82 0.32
CA GLY A 143 19.75 -20.31 1.44
C GLY A 143 19.17 -19.08 2.14
N ILE A 144 17.94 -18.65 1.82
CA ILE A 144 17.24 -17.54 2.49
C ILE A 144 16.30 -18.11 3.56
N PRO A 145 16.46 -17.73 4.86
CA PRO A 145 15.65 -18.28 5.94
C PRO A 145 14.22 -17.69 5.94
N LEU A 146 13.25 -18.41 5.37
CA LEU A 146 11.88 -17.92 5.16
C LEU A 146 11.07 -17.73 6.46
N ASP A 147 11.49 -18.32 7.56
CA ASP A 147 10.93 -18.11 8.89
C ASP A 147 11.35 -16.76 9.52
N LYS A 148 12.49 -16.21 9.09
CA LYS A 148 13.06 -14.96 9.63
C LYS A 148 12.80 -13.76 8.75
N VAL A 149 12.81 -13.94 7.42
CA VAL A 149 12.62 -12.89 6.44
C VAL A 149 11.14 -12.76 6.08
N SER A 150 10.62 -11.53 6.00
CA SER A 150 9.28 -11.32 5.46
C SER A 150 9.36 -10.99 3.97
N THR A 151 8.56 -11.71 3.15
CA THR A 151 8.59 -11.59 1.69
C THR A 151 7.33 -10.91 1.17
N SER A 152 7.48 -9.92 0.31
CA SER A 152 6.37 -9.30 -0.43
C SER A 152 6.49 -9.68 -1.90
N MET A 153 5.39 -10.12 -2.51
CA MET A 153 5.34 -10.47 -3.94
C MET A 153 4.34 -9.56 -4.65
N THR A 154 4.84 -8.80 -5.64
CA THR A 154 4.02 -7.90 -6.44
C THR A 154 3.44 -8.67 -7.62
N ILE A 155 2.44 -9.50 -7.34
CA ILE A 155 1.83 -10.41 -8.30
C ILE A 155 0.31 -10.48 -8.11
N ASN A 156 -0.45 -10.60 -9.20
CA ASN A 156 -1.92 -10.53 -9.18
C ASN A 156 -2.56 -11.73 -9.90
N GLY A 157 -2.52 -11.81 -11.21
CA GLY A 157 -3.15 -12.92 -11.97
C GLY A 157 -2.73 -14.30 -11.48
N PRO A 158 -1.44 -14.66 -11.48
CA PRO A 158 -0.93 -15.96 -11.01
C PRO A 158 -0.64 -15.99 -9.50
N ALA A 159 -1.12 -15.04 -8.70
CA ALA A 159 -0.79 -14.90 -7.29
C ALA A 159 -1.00 -16.17 -6.47
N ALA A 160 -2.09 -16.89 -6.69
CA ALA A 160 -2.38 -18.13 -5.96
C ALA A 160 -1.34 -19.23 -6.24
N VAL A 161 -0.89 -19.34 -7.49
CA VAL A 161 0.12 -20.33 -7.92
C VAL A 161 1.48 -20.01 -7.32
N LEU A 162 1.93 -18.75 -7.44
CA LEU A 162 3.22 -18.33 -6.88
C LEU A 162 3.25 -18.40 -5.35
N LEU A 163 2.12 -18.14 -4.68
CA LEU A 163 2.02 -18.35 -3.24
C LEU A 163 2.14 -19.84 -2.88
N ALA A 164 1.50 -20.73 -3.63
CA ALA A 164 1.62 -22.18 -3.43
C ALA A 164 3.06 -22.67 -3.62
N MET A 165 3.74 -22.17 -4.67
CA MET A 165 5.18 -22.46 -4.88
C MET A 165 6.03 -21.97 -3.69
N TYR A 166 5.79 -20.77 -3.20
CA TYR A 166 6.50 -20.21 -2.05
C TYR A 166 6.31 -21.04 -0.77
N VAL A 167 5.09 -21.52 -0.52
CA VAL A 167 4.80 -22.41 0.61
C VAL A 167 5.53 -23.76 0.43
N ALA A 168 5.51 -24.33 -0.78
CA ALA A 168 6.21 -25.58 -1.08
C ALA A 168 7.73 -25.45 -0.88
N VAL A 169 8.33 -24.33 -1.27
CA VAL A 169 9.77 -24.05 -1.00
C VAL A 169 10.01 -23.98 0.52
N ALA A 170 9.15 -23.29 1.27
CA ALA A 170 9.29 -23.21 2.71
C ALA A 170 9.22 -24.60 3.38
N GLU A 171 8.29 -25.45 2.96
CA GLU A 171 8.17 -26.83 3.45
C GLU A 171 9.44 -27.66 3.13
N LYS A 172 10.00 -27.54 1.92
CA LYS A 172 11.27 -28.19 1.54
C LYS A 172 12.45 -27.69 2.39
N GLN A 173 12.42 -26.42 2.81
CA GLN A 173 13.41 -25.87 3.74
C GLN A 173 13.16 -26.25 5.22
N GLY A 174 12.11 -27.03 5.50
CA GLY A 174 11.71 -27.41 6.87
C GLY A 174 11.04 -26.28 7.67
N VAL A 175 10.60 -25.21 7.00
CA VAL A 175 9.89 -24.10 7.62
C VAL A 175 8.40 -24.41 7.68
N LYS A 176 7.81 -24.30 8.88
CA LYS A 176 6.39 -24.51 9.06
C LYS A 176 5.58 -23.38 8.41
N PRO A 177 4.47 -23.67 7.71
CA PRO A 177 3.65 -22.66 7.04
C PRO A 177 3.19 -21.53 7.98
N ASP A 178 2.85 -21.82 9.22
CA ASP A 178 2.43 -20.83 10.22
C ASP A 178 3.53 -19.86 10.67
N ALA A 179 4.80 -20.15 10.34
CA ALA A 179 5.93 -19.25 10.57
C ALA A 179 6.07 -18.20 9.48
N LEU A 180 5.54 -18.46 8.29
CA LEU A 180 5.68 -17.58 7.12
C LEU A 180 5.06 -16.21 7.33
N LYS A 181 5.82 -15.19 6.96
CA LYS A 181 5.42 -13.77 7.06
C LYS A 181 5.63 -13.08 5.73
N GLY A 182 4.61 -12.42 5.24
CA GLY A 182 4.74 -11.74 3.96
C GLY A 182 3.45 -11.13 3.50
N THR A 183 3.45 -10.80 2.22
CA THR A 183 2.31 -10.18 1.55
C THR A 183 2.32 -10.62 0.09
N ILE A 184 1.16 -10.98 -0.43
CA ILE A 184 0.95 -11.10 -1.85
C ILE A 184 0.00 -9.99 -2.31
N GLN A 185 0.24 -9.37 -3.47
CA GLN A 185 -0.60 -8.25 -3.89
C GLN A 185 -2.02 -8.70 -4.17
N ASN A 186 -2.21 -9.68 -5.05
CA ASN A 186 -3.48 -10.40 -5.26
C ASN A 186 -4.70 -9.49 -5.49
N ASP A 187 -4.48 -8.27 -6.01
CA ASP A 187 -5.53 -7.28 -6.30
C ASP A 187 -5.84 -7.28 -7.78
N ILE A 188 -6.81 -8.09 -8.18
CA ILE A 188 -7.14 -8.25 -9.60
C ILE A 188 -8.02 -7.12 -10.13
N LEU A 189 -8.89 -6.53 -9.32
CA LEU A 189 -9.81 -5.48 -9.80
C LEU A 189 -9.06 -4.26 -10.30
N LYS A 190 -7.94 -3.87 -9.63
CA LYS A 190 -7.12 -2.77 -10.11
C LYS A 190 -6.42 -3.08 -11.44
N GLU A 191 -6.21 -4.35 -11.75
CA GLU A 191 -5.66 -4.72 -13.06
C GLU A 191 -6.63 -4.41 -14.20
N TYR A 192 -7.93 -4.64 -13.99
CA TYR A 192 -8.95 -4.31 -15.00
C TYR A 192 -9.16 -2.81 -15.19
N ILE A 193 -8.93 -1.99 -14.17
CA ILE A 193 -9.25 -0.55 -14.20
C ILE A 193 -8.04 0.35 -14.41
N ALA A 194 -6.82 -0.10 -14.09
CA ALA A 194 -5.65 0.78 -14.08
C ALA A 194 -4.36 0.19 -14.70
N ARG A 195 -4.04 -1.11 -14.47
CA ARG A 195 -2.72 -1.64 -14.81
C ARG A 195 -2.68 -2.57 -16.02
N GLY A 196 -3.68 -3.44 -16.18
CA GLY A 196 -3.87 -4.25 -17.39
C GLY A 196 -3.22 -5.64 -17.40
N THR A 197 -2.57 -6.09 -16.31
CA THR A 197 -1.93 -7.43 -16.26
C THR A 197 -2.84 -8.46 -15.59
N TYR A 198 -3.82 -8.96 -16.30
CA TYR A 198 -4.75 -10.01 -15.85
C TYR A 198 -4.71 -11.21 -16.80
N ILE A 199 -5.07 -12.39 -16.29
CA ILE A 199 -5.11 -13.66 -17.03
C ILE A 199 -6.56 -14.09 -17.26
N PHE A 200 -7.37 -14.10 -16.19
CA PHE A 200 -8.71 -14.64 -16.21
C PHE A 200 -9.77 -13.52 -16.19
N PRO A 201 -11.00 -13.82 -16.65
CA PRO A 201 -12.14 -12.91 -16.48
C PRO A 201 -12.43 -12.61 -14.99
N PRO A 202 -13.21 -11.55 -14.67
CA PRO A 202 -13.42 -11.12 -13.29
C PRO A 202 -13.95 -12.20 -12.33
N ARG A 203 -14.94 -13.01 -12.75
CA ARG A 203 -15.54 -14.02 -11.87
C ARG A 203 -14.56 -15.11 -11.41
N PRO A 204 -13.82 -15.81 -12.31
CA PRO A 204 -12.79 -16.76 -11.90
C PRO A 204 -11.72 -16.12 -11.04
N SER A 205 -11.30 -14.91 -11.38
CA SER A 205 -10.28 -14.17 -10.60
C SER A 205 -10.75 -13.89 -9.17
N MET A 206 -11.99 -13.45 -8.99
CA MET A 206 -12.57 -13.22 -7.67
C MET A 206 -12.66 -14.51 -6.83
N ARG A 207 -12.92 -15.66 -7.47
CA ARG A 207 -12.89 -16.95 -6.79
C ARG A 207 -11.50 -17.29 -6.28
N LEU A 208 -10.46 -17.14 -7.11
CA LEU A 208 -9.07 -17.38 -6.70
C LEU A 208 -8.66 -16.51 -5.51
N ILE A 209 -9.14 -15.26 -5.44
CA ILE A 209 -8.87 -14.38 -4.32
C ILE A 209 -9.54 -14.88 -3.04
N THR A 210 -10.82 -15.26 -3.11
CA THR A 210 -11.53 -15.78 -1.93
C THR A 210 -10.95 -17.11 -1.45
N ASP A 211 -10.55 -17.99 -2.36
CA ASP A 211 -9.88 -19.24 -2.03
C ASP A 211 -8.51 -18.98 -1.36
N THR A 212 -7.77 -17.97 -1.84
CA THR A 212 -6.50 -17.53 -1.22
C THR A 212 -6.74 -16.98 0.20
N PHE A 213 -7.81 -16.22 0.43
CA PHE A 213 -8.16 -15.72 1.77
C PHE A 213 -8.42 -16.87 2.72
N GLU A 214 -9.21 -17.85 2.30
CA GLU A 214 -9.53 -19.03 3.10
C GLU A 214 -8.28 -19.87 3.43
N TYR A 215 -7.45 -20.13 2.41
CA TYR A 215 -6.21 -20.88 2.59
C TYR A 215 -5.27 -20.17 3.58
N CYS A 216 -5.04 -18.89 3.39
CA CYS A 216 -4.11 -18.13 4.22
C CYS A 216 -4.58 -18.03 5.67
N SER A 217 -5.86 -17.76 5.90
CA SER A 217 -6.40 -17.67 7.27
C SER A 217 -6.25 -18.96 8.05
N LYS A 218 -6.32 -20.12 7.37
CA LYS A 218 -6.22 -21.44 7.99
C LYS A 218 -4.77 -21.93 8.15
N ASN A 219 -3.91 -21.69 7.14
CA ASN A 219 -2.62 -22.37 7.03
C ASN A 219 -1.42 -21.43 7.26
N ILE A 220 -1.53 -20.15 6.89
CA ILE A 220 -0.45 -19.16 7.00
C ILE A 220 -0.95 -17.85 7.64
N PRO A 221 -1.42 -17.88 8.89
CA PRO A 221 -2.18 -16.78 9.52
C PRO A 221 -1.43 -15.47 9.69
N LYS A 222 -0.11 -15.47 9.52
CA LYS A 222 0.73 -14.25 9.56
C LYS A 222 0.93 -13.61 8.19
N TRP A 223 0.35 -14.19 7.14
CA TRP A 223 0.45 -13.70 5.77
C TRP A 223 -0.61 -12.63 5.49
N ASN A 224 -0.24 -11.56 4.79
CA ASN A 224 -1.20 -10.60 4.26
C ASN A 224 -1.71 -11.12 2.92
N THR A 225 -2.99 -11.47 2.89
CA THR A 225 -3.64 -12.18 1.78
C THR A 225 -3.87 -11.33 0.54
N ILE A 226 -3.90 -10.00 0.74
CA ILE A 226 -4.08 -9.02 -0.33
C ILE A 226 -3.38 -7.71 0.05
N SER A 227 -2.88 -7.01 -0.95
CA SER A 227 -2.45 -5.62 -0.84
C SER A 227 -3.21 -4.79 -1.88
N VAL A 228 -4.29 -4.13 -1.44
CA VAL A 228 -5.17 -3.38 -2.35
C VAL A 228 -4.41 -2.20 -2.94
N GLY A 229 -4.40 -2.13 -4.27
CA GLY A 229 -3.54 -1.29 -5.07
C GLY A 229 -4.10 0.10 -5.39
N ALA A 230 -4.21 0.98 -4.44
CA ALA A 230 -4.57 2.39 -4.65
C ALA A 230 -3.53 3.13 -5.50
N TYR A 231 -2.24 2.83 -5.31
CA TYR A 231 -1.12 3.41 -6.07
C TYR A 231 -1.34 3.42 -7.58
N HIS A 232 -1.72 2.28 -8.17
CA HIS A 232 -1.88 2.16 -9.61
C HIS A 232 -3.04 3.01 -10.14
N ILE A 233 -4.11 3.14 -9.36
CA ILE A 233 -5.27 3.99 -9.67
C ILE A 233 -4.84 5.46 -9.68
N ARG A 234 -4.01 5.88 -8.71
CA ARG A 234 -3.45 7.23 -8.64
C ARG A 234 -2.54 7.54 -9.82
N GLU A 235 -1.63 6.64 -10.16
CA GLU A 235 -0.71 6.78 -11.30
C GLU A 235 -1.45 6.79 -12.65
N ALA A 236 -2.64 6.19 -12.74
CA ALA A 236 -3.54 6.29 -13.88
C ALA A 236 -4.28 7.64 -13.99
N GLY A 237 -4.02 8.60 -13.07
CA GLY A 237 -4.54 9.96 -13.12
C GLY A 237 -5.68 10.28 -12.13
N ALA A 238 -5.99 9.40 -11.19
CA ALA A 238 -6.99 9.67 -10.17
C ALA A 238 -6.52 10.77 -9.19
N SER A 239 -7.45 11.57 -8.67
CA SER A 239 -7.20 12.48 -7.54
C SER A 239 -7.04 11.70 -6.22
N GLU A 240 -6.57 12.37 -5.16
CA GLU A 240 -6.44 11.79 -3.82
C GLU A 240 -7.77 11.20 -3.31
N VAL A 241 -8.87 11.88 -3.57
CA VAL A 241 -10.22 11.43 -3.20
C VAL A 241 -10.63 10.21 -4.01
N GLN A 242 -10.37 10.20 -5.32
CA GLN A 242 -10.67 9.08 -6.20
C GLN A 242 -9.79 7.87 -5.89
N GLU A 243 -8.51 8.08 -5.53
CA GLU A 243 -7.60 7.03 -5.08
C GLU A 243 -8.20 6.25 -3.90
N ILE A 244 -8.68 6.96 -2.86
CA ILE A 244 -9.34 6.33 -1.70
C ILE A 244 -10.64 5.65 -2.13
N ALA A 245 -11.50 6.35 -2.86
CA ALA A 245 -12.85 5.88 -3.18
C ALA A 245 -12.80 4.59 -4.01
N PHE A 246 -12.00 4.54 -5.06
CA PHE A 246 -11.91 3.38 -5.94
C PHE A 246 -11.20 2.20 -5.27
N ALA A 247 -10.12 2.46 -4.53
CA ALA A 247 -9.44 1.40 -3.79
C ALA A 247 -10.35 0.79 -2.72
N PHE A 248 -11.13 1.60 -2.00
CA PHE A 248 -12.07 1.09 -1.01
C PHE A 248 -13.25 0.35 -1.65
N ALA A 249 -13.73 0.80 -2.80
CA ALA A 249 -14.74 0.05 -3.57
C ALA A 249 -14.23 -1.34 -3.96
N ASN A 250 -12.99 -1.45 -4.45
CA ASN A 250 -12.36 -2.74 -4.74
C ASN A 250 -12.25 -3.61 -3.49
N ALA A 251 -11.78 -3.06 -2.37
CA ALA A 251 -11.67 -3.80 -1.12
C ALA A 251 -13.03 -4.30 -0.61
N MET A 252 -14.05 -3.46 -0.67
CA MET A 252 -15.42 -3.86 -0.31
C MET A 252 -15.92 -4.99 -1.20
N ALA A 253 -15.65 -4.97 -2.50
CA ALA A 253 -16.02 -6.05 -3.41
C ALA A 253 -15.33 -7.38 -3.03
N TYR A 254 -14.06 -7.35 -2.62
CA TYR A 254 -13.36 -8.55 -2.12
C TYR A 254 -13.96 -9.06 -0.82
N ILE A 255 -14.27 -8.17 0.12
CA ILE A 255 -14.90 -8.55 1.40
C ILE A 255 -16.27 -9.14 1.17
N ASP A 256 -17.11 -8.51 0.34
CA ASP A 256 -18.46 -8.98 0.00
C ASP A 256 -18.40 -10.38 -0.66
N ALA A 257 -17.40 -10.62 -1.54
CA ALA A 257 -17.17 -11.93 -2.15
C ALA A 257 -16.76 -13.00 -1.14
N ALA A 258 -15.85 -12.67 -0.22
CA ALA A 258 -15.40 -13.59 0.83
C ALA A 258 -16.53 -13.95 1.81
N ILE A 259 -17.31 -12.97 2.23
CA ILE A 259 -18.50 -13.20 3.08
C ILE A 259 -19.52 -14.08 2.35
N LYS A 260 -19.78 -13.82 1.06
CA LYS A 260 -20.67 -14.65 0.23
C LYS A 260 -20.16 -16.09 0.10
N ALA A 261 -18.84 -16.30 0.13
CA ALA A 261 -18.22 -17.62 0.15
C ALA A 261 -18.25 -18.29 1.55
N GLY A 262 -18.88 -17.67 2.54
CA GLY A 262 -19.08 -18.22 3.89
C GLY A 262 -17.96 -17.90 4.89
N GLN A 263 -17.01 -17.01 4.53
CA GLN A 263 -15.93 -16.63 5.42
C GLN A 263 -16.37 -15.53 6.41
N LYS A 264 -15.83 -15.57 7.63
CA LYS A 264 -16.08 -14.53 8.64
C LYS A 264 -15.09 -13.39 8.47
N VAL A 265 -15.58 -12.14 8.52
CA VAL A 265 -14.75 -10.95 8.32
C VAL A 265 -13.56 -10.88 9.27
N ASP A 266 -13.73 -11.25 10.52
CA ASP A 266 -12.66 -11.21 11.53
C ASP A 266 -11.55 -12.24 11.32
N ASP A 267 -11.79 -13.29 10.51
CA ASP A 267 -10.79 -14.31 10.19
C ASP A 267 -9.83 -13.85 9.08
N PHE A 268 -10.33 -13.22 8.02
CA PHE A 268 -9.50 -12.83 6.87
C PHE A 268 -9.12 -11.34 6.83
N ALA A 269 -9.97 -10.43 7.32
CA ALA A 269 -9.73 -8.99 7.22
C ALA A 269 -8.45 -8.51 7.94
N PRO A 270 -7.98 -9.13 9.03
CA PRO A 270 -6.65 -8.84 9.57
C PRO A 270 -5.50 -9.05 8.58
N GLY A 271 -5.69 -9.82 7.52
CA GLY A 271 -4.76 -10.05 6.42
C GLY A 271 -4.80 -8.99 5.31
N ILE A 272 -5.76 -8.08 5.30
CA ILE A 272 -5.85 -7.02 4.28
C ILE A 272 -4.79 -5.96 4.54
N SER A 273 -4.03 -5.63 3.51
CA SER A 273 -3.06 -4.53 3.49
C SER A 273 -3.28 -3.66 2.26
N TRP A 274 -2.56 -2.56 2.18
CA TRP A 274 -2.77 -1.54 1.16
C TRP A 274 -1.45 -1.02 0.61
N ILE A 275 -1.48 -0.56 -0.64
CA ILE A 275 -0.40 0.24 -1.22
C ILE A 275 -0.98 1.55 -1.75
N PHE A 276 -0.55 2.66 -1.18
CA PHE A 276 -0.96 4.01 -1.54
C PHE A 276 0.20 4.82 -2.11
N THR A 277 -0.14 5.88 -2.82
CA THR A 277 0.82 6.85 -3.37
C THR A 277 1.17 7.93 -2.34
N ALA A 278 2.37 8.49 -2.41
CA ALA A 278 2.72 9.79 -1.83
C ALA A 278 3.15 10.73 -2.95
N GLY A 279 2.37 11.78 -3.16
CA GLY A 279 2.60 12.83 -4.14
C GLY A 279 3.35 14.04 -3.58
N LEU A 280 3.30 15.17 -4.30
CA LEU A 280 3.98 16.42 -3.92
C LEU A 280 3.18 17.32 -2.98
N ASP A 281 1.85 17.22 -2.97
CA ASP A 281 1.02 18.01 -2.07
C ASP A 281 1.09 17.47 -0.66
N PHE A 282 2.01 18.02 0.14
CA PHE A 282 2.29 17.56 1.49
C PHE A 282 1.05 17.57 2.39
N PHE A 283 0.27 18.63 2.40
CA PHE A 283 -0.91 18.73 3.28
C PHE A 283 -2.06 17.88 2.76
N GLY A 284 -2.25 17.81 1.45
CA GLY A 284 -3.21 16.91 0.81
C GLY A 284 -2.91 15.45 1.15
N GLU A 285 -1.65 15.03 1.05
CA GLU A 285 -1.22 13.67 1.39
C GLU A 285 -1.43 13.34 2.88
N VAL A 286 -1.10 14.26 3.80
CA VAL A 286 -1.38 14.09 5.23
C VAL A 286 -2.88 13.93 5.48
N ALA A 287 -3.71 14.78 4.87
CA ALA A 287 -5.16 14.71 4.97
C ALA A 287 -5.71 13.40 4.41
N LYS A 288 -5.22 12.98 3.24
CA LYS A 288 -5.57 11.71 2.58
C LYS A 288 -5.36 10.51 3.50
N PHE A 289 -4.17 10.34 4.06
CA PHE A 289 -3.88 9.20 4.94
C PHE A 289 -4.68 9.23 6.25
N ARG A 290 -4.94 10.39 6.80
CA ARG A 290 -5.80 10.55 7.98
C ARG A 290 -7.25 10.18 7.68
N ALA A 291 -7.78 10.68 6.57
CA ALA A 291 -9.13 10.38 6.11
C ALA A 291 -9.30 8.89 5.78
N ALA A 292 -8.34 8.31 5.04
CA ALA A 292 -8.36 6.90 4.67
C ALA A 292 -8.40 5.98 5.89
N ARG A 293 -7.54 6.20 6.90
CA ARG A 293 -7.55 5.39 8.14
C ARG A 293 -8.88 5.46 8.86
N ARG A 294 -9.41 6.68 9.05
CA ARG A 294 -10.68 6.90 9.73
C ARG A 294 -11.86 6.28 8.98
N LEU A 295 -11.92 6.49 7.66
CA LEU A 295 -13.00 5.98 6.82
C LEU A 295 -13.00 4.45 6.78
N TRP A 296 -11.81 3.83 6.61
CA TRP A 296 -11.69 2.38 6.62
C TRP A 296 -12.14 1.78 7.94
N ALA A 297 -11.68 2.31 9.06
CA ALA A 297 -12.07 1.83 10.38
C ALA A 297 -13.59 1.87 10.60
N ARG A 298 -14.24 2.93 10.13
CA ARG A 298 -15.70 3.07 10.18
C ARG A 298 -16.39 2.05 9.27
N ILE A 299 -15.97 1.90 8.02
CA ILE A 299 -16.51 0.90 7.08
C ILE A 299 -16.43 -0.50 7.69
N MET A 300 -15.28 -0.88 8.22
CA MET A 300 -15.09 -2.20 8.79
C MET A 300 -15.97 -2.45 10.01
N LYS A 301 -16.11 -1.45 10.89
CA LYS A 301 -16.93 -1.57 12.09
C LYS A 301 -18.43 -1.44 11.80
N GLU A 302 -18.83 -0.42 11.05
CA GLU A 302 -20.25 -0.05 10.89
C GLU A 302 -20.94 -0.89 9.81
N ARG A 303 -20.26 -1.18 8.69
CA ARG A 303 -20.84 -1.96 7.58
C ARG A 303 -20.63 -3.46 7.74
N TYR A 304 -19.43 -3.87 8.13
CA TYR A 304 -19.05 -5.29 8.17
C TYR A 304 -19.06 -5.91 9.57
N GLY A 305 -19.29 -5.13 10.63
CA GLY A 305 -19.37 -5.61 12.00
C GLY A 305 -18.04 -6.21 12.52
N ALA A 306 -16.90 -5.81 11.91
CA ALA A 306 -15.61 -6.32 12.34
C ALA A 306 -15.32 -5.95 13.80
N SER A 307 -15.10 -6.97 14.65
CA SER A 307 -14.88 -6.81 16.09
C SER A 307 -13.39 -6.75 16.45
N VAL A 308 -12.54 -7.39 15.66
CA VAL A 308 -11.09 -7.44 15.89
C VAL A 308 -10.46 -6.11 15.48
N PRO A 309 -9.75 -5.40 16.40
CA PRO A 309 -9.14 -4.11 16.07
C PRO A 309 -8.21 -4.15 14.84
N LYS A 310 -7.47 -5.25 14.65
CA LYS A 310 -6.56 -5.43 13.51
C LYS A 310 -7.31 -5.43 12.16
N ALA A 311 -8.55 -5.91 12.11
CA ALA A 311 -9.40 -5.87 10.92
C ALA A 311 -9.84 -4.45 10.56
N GLN A 312 -9.95 -3.56 11.55
CA GLN A 312 -10.35 -2.15 11.37
C GLN A 312 -9.16 -1.24 11.02
N MET A 313 -7.91 -1.72 11.14
CA MET A 313 -6.70 -0.95 10.88
C MET A 313 -6.39 -0.88 9.40
N LEU A 314 -6.21 0.32 8.85
CA LEU A 314 -5.64 0.52 7.52
C LEU A 314 -4.11 0.38 7.63
N ARG A 315 -3.57 -0.80 7.30
CA ARG A 315 -2.13 -1.05 7.28
C ARG A 315 -1.61 -0.80 5.88
N VAL A 316 -0.86 0.27 5.72
CA VAL A 316 -0.49 0.80 4.41
C VAL A 316 1.01 0.72 4.17
N HIS A 317 1.39 0.31 2.96
CA HIS A 317 2.67 0.59 2.34
C HIS A 317 2.52 1.85 1.50
N VAL A 318 3.40 2.83 1.71
CA VAL A 318 3.38 4.08 0.94
C VAL A 318 4.51 4.04 -0.09
N HIS A 319 4.16 4.27 -1.33
CA HIS A 319 5.08 4.35 -2.46
C HIS A 319 5.17 5.80 -2.96
N THR A 320 6.37 6.30 -3.17
CA THR A 320 6.53 7.62 -3.83
C THR A 320 5.93 7.55 -5.24
N ALA A 321 5.15 8.56 -5.61
CA ALA A 321 4.53 8.63 -6.92
C ALA A 321 5.58 8.61 -8.04
N GLY A 322 5.41 7.73 -9.02
CA GLY A 322 6.24 7.70 -10.21
C GLY A 322 6.10 8.96 -11.05
N SER A 323 4.88 9.49 -11.11
CA SER A 323 4.53 10.73 -11.85
C SER A 323 5.23 12.00 -11.35
N VAL A 324 5.80 11.99 -10.13
CA VAL A 324 6.54 13.15 -9.59
C VAL A 324 8.05 13.09 -9.86
N LEU A 325 8.52 12.03 -10.51
CA LEU A 325 9.93 11.86 -10.86
C LEU A 325 10.26 12.63 -12.15
N THR A 326 11.43 13.27 -12.18
CA THR A 326 11.87 14.06 -13.32
C THR A 326 12.86 13.28 -14.18
N ALA A 327 12.66 13.28 -15.50
CA ALA A 327 13.57 12.63 -16.44
C ALA A 327 14.94 13.34 -16.53
N GLN A 328 14.98 14.65 -16.31
CA GLN A 328 16.16 15.48 -16.47
C GLN A 328 17.26 15.22 -15.42
N GLN A 329 16.88 14.73 -14.26
CA GLN A 329 17.79 14.45 -13.14
C GLN A 329 17.52 13.08 -12.55
N HIS A 330 17.55 12.04 -13.36
CA HIS A 330 17.17 10.69 -13.00
C HIS A 330 17.94 10.12 -11.79
N LEU A 331 19.20 10.50 -11.59
CA LEU A 331 19.98 10.11 -10.42
C LEU A 331 19.43 10.69 -9.11
N ASN A 332 18.85 11.89 -9.17
CA ASN A 332 18.24 12.53 -8.00
C ASN A 332 16.86 11.97 -7.66
N ASN A 333 16.27 11.15 -8.52
CA ASN A 333 14.99 10.51 -8.30
C ASN A 333 15.06 9.25 -7.43
N ARG A 334 16.27 8.77 -7.09
CA ARG A 334 16.42 7.55 -6.28
C ARG A 334 15.83 7.76 -4.90
N SER A 335 14.65 7.21 -4.72
CA SER A 335 13.91 7.27 -3.44
C SER A 335 14.65 6.60 -2.28
N GLU A 336 15.52 5.64 -2.58
CA GLU A 336 16.33 4.93 -1.61
C GLU A 336 17.34 5.85 -0.92
N GLU A 337 18.03 6.69 -1.66
CA GLU A 337 18.99 7.68 -1.12
C GLU A 337 18.26 8.78 -0.35
N ARG A 338 17.09 9.21 -0.79
CA ARG A 338 16.24 10.16 -0.07
C ARG A 338 15.66 9.57 1.22
N ARG A 339 15.37 8.27 1.25
CA ARG A 339 14.87 7.57 2.46
C ARG A 339 15.97 7.31 3.49
N VAL A 340 17.21 7.21 3.08
CA VAL A 340 18.36 6.93 3.96
C VAL A 340 19.05 8.23 4.42
N GLY A 341 18.87 9.35 3.70
CA GLY A 341 19.35 10.66 4.14
C GLY A 341 18.65 11.13 5.41
N LYS A 342 19.39 11.70 6.35
CA LYS A 342 18.89 12.22 7.64
C LYS A 342 17.69 13.18 7.51
N GLU A 343 17.49 13.77 6.34
CA GLU A 343 16.44 14.73 6.01
C GLU A 343 15.07 14.08 5.78
N CYS A 344 15.02 12.86 5.24
CA CYS A 344 13.77 12.13 5.03
C CYS A 344 13.17 11.50 6.29
N TRP A 345 13.94 11.35 7.35
CA TRP A 345 13.45 10.78 8.62
C TRP A 345 12.30 11.61 9.24
N ARG A 346 12.23 12.89 8.90
CA ARG A 346 11.17 13.80 9.41
C ARG A 346 9.93 13.87 8.51
N VAL A 347 10.03 13.59 7.23
CA VAL A 347 8.95 13.77 6.25
C VAL A 347 8.13 12.49 6.01
N CYS A 348 8.72 11.31 6.19
CA CYS A 348 8.02 10.02 6.01
C CYS A 348 7.30 9.52 7.27
N MET A 349 7.15 10.33 8.31
CA MET A 349 6.50 9.96 9.58
C MET A 349 5.04 10.42 9.70
N CYS A 350 4.39 10.77 8.61
CA CYS A 350 2.97 11.13 8.62
C CYS A 350 2.07 9.96 8.28
#